data_37edfab49829b5ba7c3b882f92fb444b
#
_entry.id   37edfab49829b5ba7c3b882f92fb444b
#
_cell.length_a   1.000
_cell.length_b   1.000
_cell.length_c   1.000
_cell.angle_alpha   90.00
_cell.angle_beta   90.00
_cell.angle_gamma   90.00
#
_symmetry.space_group_name_H-M   'P 1'
#
loop_
_entity.id
_entity.type
_entity.pdbx_description
1 polymer ?
#
loop_
_entity_poly.entity_id
_entity_poly.type
_entity_poly.pdbx_seq_one_letter_code
_entity_poly.pdbx_strand_id
1 'polypeptide(L)'
;MHWDAPVTVTREREHPGDLLRLQSGAILLTFGQRNKPFGVQAMISLDEGKSWDRHRRVVLAWDGDHGDLGYPVTVQRSDGRLATIYYVVYGERDPEGIKGIAPGNAFTKLVLWDDPWK
;
A
#
# COMPACT_ATOMS: atom_id res chain seq x y z
N MET A 1 26.02 -16.36 -8.16
CA MET A 1 24.73 -15.75 -7.79
C MET A 1 23.84 -15.71 -9.02
N HIS A 2 22.60 -16.14 -8.88
CA HIS A 2 21.62 -16.14 -9.96
C HIS A 2 20.47 -15.21 -9.59
N TRP A 3 20.01 -14.38 -10.53
CA TRP A 3 18.84 -13.53 -10.40
C TRP A 3 17.87 -13.84 -11.52
N ASP A 4 16.64 -14.09 -11.16
CA ASP A 4 15.55 -14.18 -12.14
C ASP A 4 15.21 -12.79 -12.67
N ALA A 5 14.62 -12.74 -13.86
CA ALA A 5 14.15 -11.49 -14.42
C ALA A 5 13.05 -10.87 -13.52
N PRO A 6 13.05 -9.55 -13.30
CA PRO A 6 11.97 -8.90 -12.57
C PRO A 6 10.61 -9.10 -13.24
N VAL A 7 9.58 -9.27 -12.43
CA VAL A 7 8.18 -9.36 -12.90
C VAL A 7 7.37 -8.19 -12.38
N THR A 8 6.45 -7.69 -13.22
CA THR A 8 5.53 -6.64 -12.81
C THR A 8 4.40 -7.26 -12.00
N VAL A 9 4.19 -6.76 -10.78
CA VAL A 9 3.19 -7.27 -9.83
C VAL A 9 1.95 -6.40 -9.78
N THR A 10 2.13 -5.08 -9.78
CA THR A 10 1.04 -4.10 -9.72
C THR A 10 0.80 -3.44 -11.06
N ARG A 11 -0.31 -2.73 -11.19
CA ARG A 11 -0.64 -1.92 -12.37
C ARG A 11 0.00 -0.54 -12.27
N GLU A 12 -0.09 0.22 -13.35
CA GLU A 12 0.35 1.60 -13.38
C GLU A 12 -0.27 2.42 -12.26
N ARG A 13 0.55 3.25 -11.59
CA ARG A 13 0.18 4.10 -10.46
C ARG A 13 -0.25 3.34 -9.20
N GLU A 14 0.03 2.06 -9.13
CA GLU A 14 -0.13 1.24 -7.93
C GLU A 14 1.27 0.99 -7.34
N HIS A 15 1.76 1.94 -6.58
CA HIS A 15 3.09 1.94 -5.98
C HIS A 15 3.26 3.03 -4.92
N PRO A 16 4.34 3.01 -4.13
CA PRO A 16 5.25 1.89 -3.98
C PRO A 16 4.61 0.75 -3.20
N GLY A 17 5.25 -0.41 -3.25
CA GLY A 17 4.81 -1.62 -2.57
C GLY A 17 5.73 -2.02 -1.41
N ASP A 18 5.16 -2.73 -0.45
CA ASP A 18 5.84 -3.33 0.67
C ASP A 18 5.43 -4.80 0.81
N LEU A 19 6.39 -5.69 1.02
CA LEU A 19 6.17 -7.12 1.13
C LEU A 19 6.35 -7.58 2.57
N LEU A 20 5.42 -8.43 3.02
CA LEU A 20 5.48 -9.07 4.33
C LEU A 20 5.13 -10.56 4.20
N ARG A 21 5.96 -11.43 4.76
CA ARG A 21 5.56 -12.82 4.94
C ARG A 21 4.67 -12.95 6.16
N LEU A 22 3.47 -13.44 5.96
CA LEU A 22 2.50 -13.67 7.03
C LEU A 22 2.84 -14.94 7.82
N GLN A 23 2.30 -15.06 9.02
CA GLN A 23 2.41 -16.26 9.85
C GLN A 23 1.89 -17.50 9.14
N SER A 24 0.91 -17.35 8.25
CA SER A 24 0.39 -18.43 7.40
C SER A 24 1.37 -18.94 6.34
N GLY A 25 2.46 -18.21 6.09
CA GLY A 25 3.41 -18.47 5.01
C GLY A 25 3.11 -17.73 3.71
N ALA A 26 1.93 -17.15 3.56
CA ALA A 26 1.57 -16.33 2.40
C ALA A 26 2.40 -15.04 2.35
N ILE A 27 2.54 -14.45 1.18
CA ILE A 27 3.19 -13.16 1.02
C ILE A 27 2.12 -12.09 0.81
N LEU A 28 2.13 -11.09 1.67
CA LEU A 28 1.28 -9.91 1.58
C LEU A 28 2.02 -8.81 0.84
N LEU A 29 1.36 -8.18 -0.13
CA LEU A 29 1.79 -6.93 -0.73
C LEU A 29 0.81 -5.84 -0.35
N THR A 30 1.30 -4.78 0.26
CA THR A 30 0.55 -3.52 0.42
C THR A 30 1.14 -2.47 -0.51
N PHE A 31 0.30 -1.64 -1.09
CA PHE A 31 0.74 -0.64 -2.06
C PHE A 31 -0.14 0.61 -2.04
N GLY A 32 0.47 1.73 -2.42
CA GLY A 32 -0.27 2.97 -2.65
C GLY A 32 -1.11 2.86 -3.92
N GLN A 33 -2.40 3.14 -3.80
CA GLN A 33 -3.31 3.25 -4.94
C GLN A 33 -3.38 4.71 -5.37
N ARG A 34 -2.64 5.05 -6.42
CA ARG A 34 -2.56 6.42 -6.97
C ARG A 34 -3.47 6.63 -8.17
N ASN A 35 -4.45 5.75 -8.34
CA ASN A 35 -5.63 5.91 -9.18
C ASN A 35 -6.84 6.11 -8.28
N LYS A 36 -7.92 6.70 -8.80
CA LYS A 36 -9.17 6.81 -8.04
C LYS A 36 -9.78 5.43 -7.76
N PRO A 37 -10.30 5.18 -6.57
CA PRO A 37 -10.20 6.01 -5.36
C PRO A 37 -8.80 5.96 -4.74
N PHE A 38 -8.23 7.11 -4.48
CA PHE A 38 -6.87 7.23 -3.94
C PHE A 38 -6.77 6.67 -2.52
N GLY A 39 -5.79 5.82 -2.27
CA GLY A 39 -5.62 5.25 -0.94
C GLY A 39 -4.54 4.17 -0.89
N VAL A 40 -4.80 3.14 -0.10
CA VAL A 40 -3.89 2.01 0.11
C VAL A 40 -4.66 0.70 -0.04
N GLN A 41 -4.06 -0.23 -0.75
CA GLN A 41 -4.66 -1.55 -1.00
C GLN A 41 -3.65 -2.66 -0.68
N ALA A 42 -4.18 -3.87 -0.54
CA ALA A 42 -3.39 -5.05 -0.26
C ALA A 42 -3.87 -6.23 -1.11
N MET A 43 -2.94 -7.11 -1.46
CA MET A 43 -3.23 -8.39 -2.09
C MET A 43 -2.23 -9.45 -1.64
N ILE A 44 -2.55 -10.70 -1.91
CA ILE A 44 -1.80 -11.84 -1.39
C ILE A 44 -1.28 -12.73 -2.51
N SER A 45 -0.14 -13.35 -2.27
CA SER A 45 0.39 -14.47 -3.04
C SER A 45 0.47 -15.71 -2.16
N LEU A 46 -0.02 -16.83 -2.68
CA LEU A 46 0.03 -18.15 -2.03
C LEU A 46 1.10 -19.07 -2.63
N ASP A 47 1.85 -18.60 -3.63
CA ASP A 47 2.79 -19.39 -4.42
C ASP A 47 4.17 -18.72 -4.55
N GLU A 48 4.63 -18.13 -3.46
CA GLU A 48 5.95 -17.49 -3.36
C GLU A 48 6.15 -16.34 -4.35
N GLY A 49 5.08 -15.57 -4.60
CA GLY A 49 5.13 -14.38 -5.43
C GLY A 49 4.97 -14.64 -6.93
N LYS A 50 4.70 -15.88 -7.34
CA LYS A 50 4.52 -16.22 -8.75
C LYS A 50 3.20 -15.69 -9.31
N SER A 51 2.14 -15.70 -8.50
CA SER A 51 0.85 -15.12 -8.84
C SER A 51 0.26 -14.35 -7.65
N TRP A 52 -0.64 -13.40 -7.97
CA TRP A 52 -1.22 -12.48 -7.01
C TRP A 52 -2.73 -12.40 -7.21
N ASP A 53 -3.49 -12.55 -6.11
CA ASP A 53 -4.96 -12.57 -6.15
C ASP A 53 -5.53 -11.16 -6.17
N ARG A 54 -5.63 -10.59 -7.36
CA ARG A 54 -6.19 -9.24 -7.56
C ARG A 54 -7.70 -9.18 -7.34
N HIS A 55 -8.40 -10.30 -7.50
CA HIS A 55 -9.86 -10.34 -7.36
C HIS A 55 -10.29 -10.22 -5.90
N ARG A 56 -9.43 -10.63 -4.99
CA ARG A 56 -9.67 -10.54 -3.55
C ARG A 56 -8.75 -9.52 -2.87
N ARG A 57 -8.34 -8.49 -3.60
CA ARG A 57 -7.58 -7.41 -2.97
C ARG A 57 -8.43 -6.68 -1.95
N VAL A 58 -7.80 -6.19 -0.91
CA VAL A 58 -8.42 -5.47 0.19
C VAL A 58 -8.14 -3.98 0.04
N VAL A 59 -9.16 -3.16 0.22
CA VAL A 59 -9.01 -1.71 0.30
C VAL A 59 -8.83 -1.34 1.77
N LEU A 60 -7.63 -0.89 2.13
CA LEU A 60 -7.31 -0.50 3.50
C LEU A 60 -7.69 0.96 3.78
N ALA A 61 -7.57 1.80 2.77
CA ALA A 61 -7.89 3.22 2.85
C ALA A 61 -8.29 3.74 1.47
N TRP A 62 -9.22 4.70 1.43
CA TRP A 62 -9.66 5.38 0.22
C TRP A 62 -9.93 6.87 0.49
N ASP A 63 -9.11 7.44 1.33
CA ASP A 63 -9.28 8.78 1.91
C ASP A 63 -8.41 9.85 1.26
N GLY A 64 -7.77 9.55 0.14
CA GLY A 64 -6.92 10.49 -0.58
C GLY A 64 -7.70 11.45 -1.47
N ASP A 65 -7.23 12.69 -1.56
CA ASP A 65 -7.74 13.70 -2.50
C ASP A 65 -7.10 13.58 -3.87
N HIS A 66 -5.86 13.09 -3.90
CA HIS A 66 -5.03 12.95 -5.09
C HIS A 66 -3.96 11.88 -4.88
N GLY A 67 -3.06 11.73 -5.83
CA GLY A 67 -2.08 10.64 -5.84
C GLY A 67 -0.86 10.81 -4.94
N ASP A 68 -0.74 11.90 -4.18
CA ASP A 68 0.38 12.07 -3.23
C ASP A 68 0.06 11.37 -1.92
N LEU A 69 0.24 10.07 -1.91
CA LEU A 69 -0.05 9.20 -0.78
C LEU A 69 0.68 7.86 -0.96
N GLY A 70 0.64 7.04 0.06
CA GLY A 70 1.07 5.67 -0.01
C GLY A 70 2.25 5.36 0.91
N TYR A 71 3.29 4.75 0.36
CA TYR A 71 4.43 4.24 1.10
C TYR A 71 3.99 3.39 2.31
N PRO A 72 3.07 2.43 2.10
CA PRO A 72 2.61 1.60 3.20
C PRO A 72 3.74 0.72 3.71
N VAL A 73 3.73 0.50 5.03
CA VAL A 73 4.55 -0.53 5.69
C VAL A 73 3.63 -1.31 6.60
N THR A 74 3.68 -2.63 6.50
CA THR A 74 2.81 -3.52 7.26
C THR A 74 3.61 -4.45 8.14
N VAL A 75 3.14 -4.64 9.38
CA VAL A 75 3.64 -5.67 10.29
C VAL A 75 2.49 -6.56 10.72
N GLN A 76 2.78 -7.82 11.01
CA GLN A 76 1.82 -8.72 11.64
C GLN A 76 2.14 -8.82 13.13
N ARG A 77 1.12 -8.61 13.93
CA ARG A 77 1.20 -8.71 15.38
C ARG A 77 1.20 -10.18 15.82
N SER A 78 1.62 -10.42 17.06
CA SER A 78 1.61 -11.77 17.63
C SER A 78 0.22 -12.39 17.71
N ASP A 79 -0.83 -11.56 17.82
CA ASP A 79 -2.23 -12.00 17.79
C ASP A 79 -2.77 -12.29 16.38
N GLY A 80 -1.93 -12.15 15.35
CA GLY A 80 -2.27 -12.38 13.95
C GLY A 80 -2.88 -11.18 13.22
N ARG A 81 -3.27 -10.13 13.92
CA ARG A 81 -3.77 -8.91 13.30
C ARG A 81 -2.66 -8.16 12.57
N LEU A 82 -3.05 -7.35 11.61
CA LEU A 82 -2.15 -6.57 10.77
C LEU A 82 -2.23 -5.09 11.16
N ALA A 83 -1.09 -4.43 11.09
CA ALA A 83 -0.98 -2.99 11.30
C ALA A 83 -0.25 -2.39 10.11
N THR A 84 -0.90 -1.48 9.40
CA THR A 84 -0.33 -0.81 8.22
C THR A 84 -0.27 0.68 8.49
N ILE A 85 0.90 1.28 8.34
CA ILE A 85 1.06 2.74 8.32
C ILE A 85 1.24 3.21 6.89
N TYR A 86 0.77 4.39 6.60
CA TYR A 86 0.94 5.06 5.30
C TYR A 86 0.87 6.57 5.48
N TYR A 87 1.28 7.32 4.47
CA TYR A 87 1.09 8.77 4.48
C TYR A 87 0.01 9.18 3.48
N VAL A 88 -0.60 10.31 3.75
CA VAL A 88 -1.56 10.96 2.86
C VAL A 88 -1.35 12.47 2.91
N VAL A 89 -1.51 13.12 1.78
CA VAL A 89 -1.48 14.59 1.66
C VAL A 89 -2.86 15.04 1.21
N TYR A 90 -3.44 15.98 1.96
CA TYR A 90 -4.72 16.57 1.61
C TYR A 90 -4.52 17.96 1.01
N GLY A 91 -5.45 18.33 0.13
CA GLY A 91 -5.43 19.63 -0.55
C GLY A 91 -4.49 19.69 -1.74
N GLU A 92 -4.46 20.84 -2.41
CA GLU A 92 -3.57 21.04 -3.54
C GLU A 92 -2.11 21.06 -3.09
N ARG A 93 -1.29 20.31 -3.78
CA ARG A 93 0.15 20.39 -3.64
C ARG A 93 0.67 21.44 -4.62
N ASP A 94 1.39 22.43 -4.10
CA ASP A 94 2.18 23.35 -4.90
C ASP A 94 3.66 22.96 -4.84
N PRO A 95 4.13 22.06 -5.71
CA PRO A 95 5.50 21.57 -5.67
C PRO A 95 6.53 22.66 -5.97
N GLU A 96 6.10 23.77 -6.57
CA GLU A 96 6.99 24.87 -6.94
C GLU A 96 6.93 26.04 -5.95
N GLY A 97 5.99 26.00 -4.99
CA GLY A 97 5.80 27.07 -4.02
C GLY A 97 5.31 28.40 -4.62
N ILE A 98 4.87 28.37 -5.87
CA ILE A 98 4.51 29.59 -6.61
C ILE A 98 3.20 30.18 -6.09
N LYS A 99 2.28 29.34 -5.65
CA LYS A 99 0.96 29.75 -5.17
C LYS A 99 0.93 30.12 -3.69
N GLY A 100 2.06 29.96 -3.00
CA GLY A 100 2.14 30.22 -1.57
C GLY A 100 1.30 29.29 -0.71
N ILE A 101 0.87 28.15 -1.26
CA ILE A 101 0.17 27.12 -0.51
C ILE A 101 1.19 26.45 0.41
N ALA A 102 0.91 26.46 1.70
CA ALA A 102 1.80 25.83 2.67
C ALA A 102 1.96 24.35 2.32
N PRO A 103 3.20 23.82 2.21
CA PRO A 103 3.41 22.40 2.11
C PRO A 103 2.97 21.81 3.44
N GLY A 104 1.91 21.04 3.49
CA GLY A 104 1.82 20.47 4.78
C GLY A 104 0.54 20.00 5.35
N ASN A 105 -0.40 19.62 4.55
CA ASN A 105 -1.47 18.75 5.05
C ASN A 105 -1.09 17.28 4.87
N ALA A 106 0.14 16.94 5.21
CA ALA A 106 0.65 15.57 5.15
C ALA A 106 0.51 14.91 6.52
N PHE A 107 -0.04 13.71 6.54
CA PHE A 107 -0.27 12.95 7.76
C PHE A 107 0.22 11.52 7.59
N THR A 108 0.71 10.93 8.67
CA THR A 108 0.90 9.49 8.80
C THR A 108 -0.34 8.90 9.46
N LYS A 109 -0.91 7.88 8.85
CA LYS A 109 -2.10 7.17 9.36
C LYS A 109 -1.80 5.71 9.62
N LEU A 110 -2.52 5.13 10.54
CA LEU A 110 -2.43 3.73 10.92
C LEU A 110 -3.78 3.05 10.73
N VAL A 111 -3.77 1.90 10.06
CA VAL A 111 -4.92 1.00 9.96
C VAL A 111 -4.60 -0.30 10.67
N LEU A 112 -5.46 -0.70 11.61
CA LEU A 112 -5.43 -2.02 12.23
C LEU A 112 -6.52 -2.86 11.58
N TRP A 113 -6.16 -4.05 11.09
CA TRP A 113 -7.09 -4.88 10.34
C TRP A 113 -6.82 -6.37 10.53
N ASP A 114 -7.82 -7.17 10.23
CA ASP A 114 -7.72 -8.62 10.34
C ASP A 114 -7.30 -9.21 9.00
N ASP A 115 -6.57 -10.32 9.06
CA ASP A 115 -6.16 -11.07 7.88
C ASP A 115 -7.40 -11.74 7.26
N PRO A 116 -7.88 -11.28 6.10
CA PRO A 116 -9.09 -11.84 5.50
C PRO A 116 -8.83 -13.14 4.72
N TRP A 117 -7.56 -13.51 4.55
CA TRP A 117 -7.18 -14.74 3.84
C TRP A 117 -6.82 -15.88 4.78
N LYS A 118 -6.98 -15.66 6.03
CA LYS A 118 -6.65 -16.59 7.10
C LYS A 118 -7.57 -17.83 7.10
#